data_0419f24ab3a3775e6d29008a0333e5a9
#
_entry.id   0419f24ab3a3775e6d29008a0333e5a9
#
_cell.length_a   1.000
_cell.length_b   1.000
_cell.length_c   1.000
_cell.angle_alpha   90.00
_cell.angle_beta   90.00
_cell.angle_gamma   90.00
#
_symmetry.space_group_name_H-M   'P 1'
#
loop_
_entity.id
_entity.type
_entity.pdbx_description
1 polymer ?
#
loop_
_entity_poly.entity_id
_entity_poly.type
_entity_poly.pdbx_seq_one_letter_code
_entity_poly.pdbx_strand_id
1 'polypeptide(L)'
;MKWFVAHTRFRGELKAQESFSALGVNSYVPVYKEKREWSDRIKKTTTPAISGYIFFQAEKINYNLVNHNPYLKNVLRRFGKAVEIRSAEIEAMENCLKNYTKAVSFNTGDSVKIMSGCLKNKEGIIETIEGSFLTLLINSVKVKLSLGHNQLKAVS
;
A
#
# COMPACT_ATOMS: atom_id res chain seq x y z
N MET A 1 -19.85 1.10 -16.78
CA MET A 1 -19.57 1.73 -15.48
C MET A 1 -18.19 2.36 -15.49
N LYS A 2 -18.05 3.48 -14.81
CA LYS A 2 -16.78 4.23 -14.72
C LYS A 2 -16.25 4.14 -13.30
N TRP A 3 -14.93 4.18 -13.16
CA TRP A 3 -14.27 4.29 -11.86
C TRP A 3 -14.07 5.75 -11.47
N PHE A 4 -14.44 6.06 -10.25
CA PHE A 4 -14.23 7.38 -9.62
C PHE A 4 -13.35 7.23 -8.38
N VAL A 5 -12.85 8.34 -7.88
CA VAL A 5 -11.98 8.39 -6.71
C VAL A 5 -12.61 9.27 -5.64
N ALA A 6 -12.57 8.81 -4.41
CA ALA A 6 -12.97 9.62 -3.25
C ALA A 6 -11.85 9.70 -2.23
N HIS A 7 -11.78 10.84 -1.54
CA HIS A 7 -10.93 11.00 -0.37
C HIS A 7 -11.58 10.34 0.84
N THR A 8 -10.80 9.55 1.56
CA THR A 8 -11.23 8.94 2.81
C THR A 8 -10.82 9.79 4.01
N ARG A 9 -11.50 9.58 5.13
CA ARG A 9 -11.04 10.06 6.43
C ARG A 9 -9.85 9.24 6.89
N PHE A 10 -9.14 9.73 7.89
CA PHE A 10 -7.98 9.06 8.46
C PHE A 10 -8.28 7.59 8.81
N ARG A 11 -7.53 6.68 8.24
CA ARG A 11 -7.69 5.22 8.40
C ARG A 11 -9.11 4.70 8.09
N GLY A 12 -9.82 5.39 7.21
CA GLY A 12 -11.20 5.05 6.83
C GLY A 12 -11.34 4.23 5.56
N GLU A 13 -10.24 3.88 4.88
CA GLU A 13 -10.24 3.26 3.55
C GLU A 13 -11.02 1.93 3.54
N LEU A 14 -10.70 1.01 4.42
CA LEU A 14 -11.33 -0.30 4.49
C LEU A 14 -12.78 -0.22 5.01
N LYS A 15 -13.04 0.65 5.95
CA LYS A 15 -14.41 0.89 6.45
C LYS A 15 -15.30 1.53 5.39
N ALA A 16 -14.75 2.41 4.57
CA ALA A 16 -15.45 2.97 3.42
C ALA A 16 -15.78 1.89 2.39
N GLN A 17 -14.86 0.97 2.14
CA GLN A 17 -15.07 -0.18 1.26
C GLN A 17 -16.18 -1.09 1.76
N GLU A 18 -16.20 -1.41 3.04
CA GLU A 18 -17.28 -2.19 3.66
C GLU A 18 -18.63 -1.49 3.54
N SER A 19 -18.67 -0.18 3.76
CA SER A 19 -19.88 0.63 3.62
C SER A 19 -20.40 0.63 2.18
N PHE A 20 -19.53 0.77 1.19
CA PHE A 20 -19.91 0.67 -0.22
C PHE A 20 -20.41 -0.73 -0.58
N SER A 21 -19.75 -1.76 -0.10
CA SER A 21 -20.17 -3.15 -0.30
C SER A 21 -21.58 -3.41 0.23
N ALA A 22 -21.89 -2.87 1.42
CA ALA A 22 -23.23 -2.96 2.00
C ALA A 22 -24.32 -2.26 1.14
N LEU A 23 -23.93 -1.25 0.38
CA LEU A 23 -24.82 -0.54 -0.56
C LEU A 23 -24.83 -1.15 -1.97
N GLY A 24 -24.14 -2.25 -2.19
CA GLY A 24 -24.01 -2.88 -3.50
C GLY A 24 -23.14 -2.11 -4.49
N VAL A 25 -22.31 -1.18 -4.02
CA VAL A 25 -21.39 -0.41 -4.83
C VAL A 25 -20.06 -1.15 -4.92
N ASN A 26 -19.61 -1.44 -6.13
CA ASN A 26 -18.29 -2.03 -6.34
C ASN A 26 -17.21 -0.99 -6.04
N SER A 27 -16.29 -1.33 -5.16
CA SER A 27 -15.22 -0.44 -4.74
C SER A 27 -13.89 -1.19 -4.58
N TYR A 28 -12.81 -0.45 -4.68
CA TYR A 28 -11.46 -0.97 -4.58
C TYR A 28 -10.58 -0.08 -3.73
N VAL A 29 -9.94 -0.67 -2.76
CA VAL A 29 -8.87 -0.04 -1.96
C VAL A 29 -7.60 -0.81 -2.26
N PRO A 30 -6.58 -0.19 -2.87
CA PRO A 30 -5.29 -0.83 -3.05
C PRO A 30 -4.67 -1.15 -1.69
N VAL A 31 -4.49 -2.42 -1.41
CA VAL A 31 -3.90 -2.90 -0.15
C VAL A 31 -2.79 -3.90 -0.43
N TYR A 32 -1.85 -3.97 0.47
CA TYR A 32 -0.87 -5.05 0.51
C TYR A 32 -0.94 -5.76 1.86
N LYS A 33 -0.58 -7.02 1.86
CA LYS A 33 -0.47 -7.81 3.09
C LYS A 33 0.96 -7.74 3.58
N GLU A 34 1.12 -7.24 4.79
CA GLU A 34 2.40 -7.19 5.48
C GLU A 34 2.42 -8.30 6.54
N LYS A 35 3.39 -9.20 6.41
CA LYS A 35 3.64 -10.24 7.39
C LYS A 35 4.79 -9.77 8.28
N ARG A 36 4.51 -9.43 9.52
CA ARG A 36 5.53 -9.10 10.52
C ARG A 36 5.75 -10.30 11.42
N GLU A 37 6.96 -10.80 11.41
CA GLU A 37 7.41 -11.81 12.35
C GLU A 37 8.02 -11.11 13.57
N TRP A 38 7.33 -11.28 14.69
CA TRP A 38 7.88 -10.92 16.00
C TRP A 38 8.48 -12.17 16.63
N SER A 39 9.37 -12.02 17.60
CA SER A 39 10.00 -13.15 18.30
C SER A 39 9.02 -14.15 18.93
N ASP A 40 7.80 -13.73 19.21
CA ASP A 40 6.77 -14.49 19.90
C ASP A 40 5.55 -14.83 19.02
N ARG A 41 5.37 -14.14 17.87
CA ARG A 41 4.19 -14.33 17.00
C ARG A 41 4.38 -13.77 15.59
N ILE A 42 3.57 -14.31 14.67
CA ILE A 42 3.45 -13.81 13.31
C ILE A 42 2.17 -12.99 13.22
N LYS A 43 2.27 -11.71 12.84
CA LYS A 43 1.14 -10.84 12.60
C LYS A 43 1.02 -10.53 11.12
N LYS A 44 -0.13 -10.90 10.53
CA LYS A 44 -0.51 -10.50 9.17
C LYS A 44 -1.40 -9.26 9.26
N THR A 45 -0.98 -8.17 8.63
CA THR A 45 -1.77 -6.94 8.56
C THR A 45 -2.05 -6.57 7.10
N THR A 46 -3.25 -6.04 6.87
CA THR A 46 -3.63 -5.45 5.58
C THR A 46 -3.47 -3.95 5.67
N THR A 47 -2.64 -3.38 4.83
CA THR A 47 -2.30 -1.96 4.85
C THR A 47 -2.65 -1.32 3.52
N PRO A 48 -3.37 -0.17 3.49
CA PRO A 48 -3.60 0.56 2.26
C PRO A 48 -2.28 0.99 1.60
N ALA A 49 -2.12 0.65 0.32
CA ALA A 49 -0.95 1.05 -0.45
C ALA A 49 -0.99 2.54 -0.81
N ILE A 50 -2.19 3.09 -0.95
CA ILE A 50 -2.44 4.51 -1.18
C ILE A 50 -3.34 5.00 -0.07
N SER A 51 -2.78 5.71 0.90
CA SER A 51 -3.54 6.25 2.03
C SER A 51 -4.44 7.40 1.59
N GLY A 52 -5.65 7.45 2.11
CA GLY A 52 -6.57 8.56 1.92
C GLY A 52 -7.44 8.47 0.67
N TYR A 53 -7.42 7.36 -0.07
CA TYR A 53 -8.19 7.19 -1.31
C TYR A 53 -8.93 5.86 -1.37
N ILE A 54 -10.09 5.90 -2.00
CA ILE A 54 -10.87 4.73 -2.40
C ILE A 54 -11.36 4.91 -3.83
N PHE A 55 -11.34 3.84 -4.60
CA PHE A 55 -11.89 3.80 -5.95
C PHE A 55 -13.26 3.11 -5.91
N PHE A 56 -14.25 3.63 -6.65
CA PHE A 56 -15.58 3.05 -6.72
C PHE A 56 -16.17 3.18 -8.10
N GLN A 57 -17.05 2.24 -8.46
CA GLN A 57 -17.73 2.23 -9.75
C GLN A 57 -19.12 2.84 -9.66
N ALA A 58 -19.47 3.65 -10.65
CA ALA A 58 -20.82 4.13 -10.87
C ALA A 58 -21.05 4.40 -12.37
N GLU A 59 -22.29 4.35 -12.82
CA GLU A 59 -22.65 4.77 -14.19
C GLU A 59 -22.50 6.28 -14.33
N LYS A 60 -23.04 6.99 -13.36
CA LYS A 60 -22.92 8.45 -13.19
C LYS A 60 -22.46 8.76 -11.78
N ILE A 61 -21.70 9.84 -11.65
CA ILE A 61 -21.26 10.27 -10.32
C ILE A 61 -22.47 10.65 -9.45
N ASN A 62 -22.53 10.04 -8.29
CA ASN A 62 -23.49 10.36 -7.26
C ASN A 62 -22.74 10.88 -6.03
N TYR A 63 -22.71 12.19 -5.89
CA TYR A 63 -22.03 12.83 -4.76
C TYR A 63 -22.62 12.48 -3.42
N ASN A 64 -23.93 12.19 -3.37
CA ASN A 64 -24.61 11.82 -2.12
C ASN A 64 -24.09 10.50 -1.53
N LEU A 65 -23.71 9.54 -2.37
CA LEU A 65 -23.08 8.30 -1.92
C LEU A 65 -21.82 8.56 -1.11
N VAL A 66 -21.05 9.55 -1.50
CA VAL A 66 -19.80 9.93 -0.83
C VAL A 66 -20.09 10.84 0.36
N ASN A 67 -20.93 11.84 0.19
CA ASN A 67 -21.20 12.85 1.23
C ASN A 67 -21.90 12.26 2.47
N HIS A 68 -22.72 11.23 2.30
CA HIS A 68 -23.41 10.55 3.40
C HIS A 68 -22.58 9.40 4.01
N ASN A 69 -21.46 9.06 3.44
CA ASN A 69 -20.58 8.02 3.99
C ASN A 69 -19.69 8.62 5.10
N PRO A 70 -19.79 8.12 6.35
CA PRO A 70 -19.06 8.71 7.48
C PRO A 70 -17.53 8.55 7.37
N TYR A 71 -17.05 7.65 6.50
CA TYR A 71 -15.63 7.38 6.32
C TYR A 71 -15.02 8.11 5.12
N LEU A 72 -15.85 8.84 4.37
CA LEU A 72 -15.43 9.61 3.20
C LEU A 72 -15.49 11.11 3.47
N LYS A 73 -14.69 11.86 2.75
CA LYS A 73 -14.69 13.32 2.76
C LYS A 73 -15.45 13.88 1.56
N ASN A 74 -14.92 13.62 0.37
CA ASN A 74 -15.44 14.13 -0.88
C ASN A 74 -14.95 13.30 -2.07
N VAL A 75 -15.60 13.51 -3.21
CA VAL A 75 -15.13 12.97 -4.49
C VAL A 75 -13.92 13.78 -4.96
N LEU A 76 -12.90 13.10 -5.46
CA LEU A 76 -11.75 13.75 -6.07
C LEU A 76 -12.18 14.44 -7.37
N ARG A 77 -11.91 15.73 -7.47
CA ARG A 77 -12.23 16.56 -8.64
C ARG A 77 -10.96 17.17 -9.24
N ARG A 78 -10.98 17.30 -10.54
CA ARG A 78 -9.99 18.06 -11.28
C ARG A 78 -10.72 19.00 -12.23
N PHE A 79 -10.41 20.29 -12.17
CA PHE A 79 -11.09 21.35 -12.92
C PHE A 79 -12.64 21.30 -12.78
N GLY A 80 -13.13 21.09 -11.55
CA GLY A 80 -14.56 21.04 -11.22
C GLY A 80 -15.29 19.75 -11.61
N LYS A 81 -14.62 18.82 -12.28
CA LYS A 81 -15.19 17.53 -12.70
C LYS A 81 -14.61 16.37 -11.88
N ALA A 82 -15.45 15.38 -11.57
CA ALA A 82 -15.00 14.16 -10.93
C ALA A 82 -13.92 13.45 -11.78
N VAL A 83 -12.85 13.03 -11.12
CA VAL A 83 -11.76 12.28 -11.77
C VAL A 83 -12.25 10.89 -12.11
N GLU A 84 -12.12 10.50 -13.36
CA GLU A 84 -12.41 9.16 -13.88
C GLU A 84 -11.11 8.39 -14.05
N ILE A 85 -11.10 7.14 -13.61
CA ILE A 85 -9.98 6.21 -13.76
C ILE A 85 -10.41 5.08 -14.68
N ARG A 86 -9.53 4.66 -15.56
CA ARG A 86 -9.82 3.55 -16.49
C ARG A 86 -9.72 2.22 -15.77
N SER A 87 -10.54 1.26 -16.13
CA SER A 87 -10.50 -0.11 -15.56
C SER A 87 -9.12 -0.74 -15.70
N ALA A 88 -8.42 -0.50 -16.80
CA ALA A 88 -7.06 -0.98 -17.00
C ALA A 88 -6.05 -0.46 -15.95
N GLU A 89 -6.25 0.75 -15.45
CA GLU A 89 -5.41 1.33 -14.40
C GLU A 89 -5.67 0.66 -13.05
N ILE A 90 -6.93 0.34 -12.75
CA ILE A 90 -7.31 -0.43 -11.55
C ILE A 90 -6.70 -1.84 -11.61
N GLU A 91 -6.85 -2.54 -12.74
CA GLU A 91 -6.27 -3.87 -12.95
C GLU A 91 -4.74 -3.86 -12.83
N ALA A 92 -4.07 -2.83 -13.35
CA ALA A 92 -2.63 -2.67 -13.23
C ALA A 92 -2.20 -2.50 -11.77
N MET A 93 -2.95 -1.73 -10.97
CA MET A 93 -2.72 -1.62 -9.54
C MET A 93 -2.91 -2.94 -8.80
N GLU A 94 -3.98 -3.67 -9.11
CA GLU A 94 -4.23 -4.99 -8.52
C GLU A 94 -3.10 -5.97 -8.82
N ASN A 95 -2.66 -6.03 -10.07
CA ASN A 95 -1.58 -6.93 -10.49
C ASN A 95 -0.24 -6.55 -9.84
N CYS A 96 0.05 -5.28 -9.75
CA CYS A 96 1.25 -4.78 -9.08
C CYS A 96 1.28 -5.20 -7.59
N LEU A 97 0.16 -5.06 -6.90
CA LEU A 97 0.06 -5.39 -5.47
C LEU A 97 0.01 -6.89 -5.18
N LYS A 98 -0.54 -7.70 -6.09
CA LYS A 98 -0.47 -9.17 -5.98
C LYS A 98 0.97 -9.69 -5.97
N ASN A 99 1.85 -9.06 -6.74
CA ASN A 99 3.27 -9.40 -6.78
C ASN A 99 4.04 -8.85 -5.56
N TYR A 100 3.54 -7.81 -4.93
CA TYR A 100 4.16 -7.18 -3.77
C TYR A 100 4.04 -8.02 -2.49
N THR A 101 3.02 -8.87 -2.37
CA THR A 101 2.76 -9.70 -1.19
C THR A 101 3.80 -10.80 -0.93
N LYS A 102 4.69 -11.08 -1.86
CA LYS A 102 5.75 -12.09 -1.72
C LYS A 102 7.07 -11.58 -1.14
N ALA A 103 7.20 -10.30 -0.85
CA ALA A 103 8.53 -9.70 -0.81
C ALA A 103 9.03 -9.26 0.56
N VAL A 104 8.33 -9.42 1.68
CA VAL A 104 8.87 -8.88 2.93
C VAL A 104 8.71 -9.80 4.14
N SER A 105 9.43 -10.90 4.15
CA SER A 105 9.87 -11.48 5.40
C SER A 105 11.40 -11.52 5.39
N PHE A 106 12.02 -10.42 5.78
CA PHE A 106 13.45 -10.40 6.03
C PHE A 106 13.72 -10.82 7.46
N ASN A 107 14.72 -11.65 7.64
CA ASN A 107 15.21 -12.08 8.94
C ASN A 107 16.62 -11.58 9.17
N THR A 108 17.01 -11.43 10.41
CA THR A 108 18.38 -11.16 10.78
C THR A 108 19.29 -12.25 10.21
N GLY A 109 20.38 -11.85 9.56
CA GLY A 109 21.30 -12.74 8.88
C GLY A 109 21.04 -12.94 7.39
N ASP A 110 19.89 -12.47 6.88
CA ASP A 110 19.58 -12.54 5.45
C ASP A 110 20.47 -11.59 4.64
N SER A 111 20.89 -12.07 3.46
CA SER A 111 21.56 -11.24 2.47
C SER A 111 20.53 -10.55 1.59
N VAL A 112 20.65 -9.25 1.47
CA VAL A 112 19.73 -8.41 0.68
C VAL A 112 20.48 -7.46 -0.23
N LYS A 113 19.81 -7.10 -1.34
CA LYS A 113 20.29 -6.10 -2.29
C LYS A 113 19.38 -4.88 -2.23
N ILE A 114 19.97 -3.71 -2.16
CA ILE A 114 19.22 -2.45 -2.18
C ILE A 114 18.86 -2.12 -3.63
N MET A 115 17.56 -1.95 -3.89
CA MET A 115 17.03 -1.75 -5.25
C MET A 115 16.73 -0.29 -5.58
N SER A 116 16.82 0.62 -4.62
CA SER A 116 16.49 2.04 -4.81
C SER A 116 17.35 2.95 -3.94
N GLY A 117 17.39 4.24 -4.29
CA GLY A 117 18.09 5.27 -3.54
C GLY A 117 19.59 5.34 -3.83
N CYS A 118 20.32 6.06 -2.96
CA CYS A 118 21.75 6.34 -3.12
C CYS A 118 22.64 5.09 -3.07
N LEU A 119 22.15 4.05 -2.39
CA LEU A 119 22.88 2.78 -2.20
C LEU A 119 22.38 1.68 -3.14
N LYS A 120 21.70 2.05 -4.21
CA LYS A 120 21.19 1.09 -5.20
C LYS A 120 22.30 0.16 -5.69
N ASN A 121 21.96 -1.12 -5.82
CA ASN A 121 22.86 -2.23 -6.21
C ASN A 121 23.92 -2.63 -5.18
N LYS A 122 23.90 -2.07 -3.98
CA LYS A 122 24.72 -2.56 -2.86
C LYS A 122 24.06 -3.75 -2.19
N GLU A 123 24.87 -4.70 -1.78
CA GLU A 123 24.46 -5.90 -1.05
C GLU A 123 24.95 -5.83 0.40
N GLY A 124 24.13 -6.31 1.30
CA GLY A 124 24.47 -6.36 2.73
C GLY A 124 23.74 -7.46 3.45
N ILE A 125 24.12 -7.68 4.69
CA ILE A 125 23.52 -8.64 5.60
C ILE A 125 22.70 -7.87 6.63
N ILE A 126 21.48 -8.33 6.88
CA ILE A 126 20.61 -7.72 7.90
C ILE A 126 21.18 -8.05 9.28
N GLU A 127 21.54 -7.04 10.02
CA GLU A 127 22.05 -7.17 11.40
C GLU A 127 20.94 -7.04 12.43
N THR A 128 20.08 -6.01 12.29
CA THR A 128 18.94 -5.78 13.18
C THR A 128 17.74 -5.28 12.39
N ILE A 129 16.54 -5.57 12.93
CA ILE A 129 15.26 -5.08 12.39
C ILE A 129 14.51 -4.42 13.54
N GLU A 130 14.25 -3.12 13.42
CA GLU A 130 13.56 -2.32 14.43
C GLU A 130 12.39 -1.56 13.79
N GLY A 131 11.18 -2.12 13.88
CA GLY A 131 9.99 -1.49 13.32
C GLY A 131 10.09 -1.27 11.81
N SER A 132 10.07 -0.01 11.38
CA SER A 132 10.19 0.39 9.97
C SER A 132 11.64 0.58 9.51
N PHE A 133 12.61 0.34 10.37
CA PHE A 133 14.03 0.49 10.07
C PHE A 133 14.74 -0.84 10.18
N LEU A 134 15.76 -0.99 9.37
CA LEU A 134 16.68 -2.11 9.49
C LEU A 134 18.13 -1.63 9.37
N THR A 135 19.02 -2.33 10.02
CA THR A 135 20.46 -2.06 9.94
C THR A 135 21.11 -3.14 9.09
N LEU A 136 21.75 -2.71 8.00
CA LEU A 136 22.53 -3.58 7.12
C LEU A 136 24.02 -3.44 7.39
N LEU A 137 24.72 -4.55 7.35
CA LEU A 137 26.16 -4.58 7.33
C LEU A 137 26.63 -4.68 5.88
N ILE A 138 27.20 -3.59 5.37
CA ILE A 138 27.73 -3.48 4.01
C ILE A 138 29.24 -3.21 4.12
N ASN A 139 30.07 -4.17 3.69
CA ASN A 139 31.53 -4.04 3.76
C ASN A 139 32.04 -3.60 5.16
N SER A 140 31.53 -4.21 6.21
CA SER A 140 31.84 -3.91 7.61
C SER A 140 31.34 -2.54 8.11
N VAL A 141 30.54 -1.85 7.34
CA VAL A 141 29.89 -0.60 7.72
C VAL A 141 28.41 -0.84 8.03
N LYS A 142 27.95 -0.37 9.18
CA LYS A 142 26.55 -0.45 9.57
C LYS A 142 25.78 0.70 8.95
N VAL A 143 24.73 0.37 8.18
CA VAL A 143 23.86 1.34 7.51
C VAL A 143 22.44 1.12 7.97
N LYS A 144 21.82 2.16 8.52
CA LYS A 144 20.40 2.15 8.91
C LYS A 144 19.53 2.61 7.74
N LEU A 145 18.59 1.78 7.32
CA LEU A 145 17.67 2.06 6.22
C LEU A 145 16.23 2.06 6.69
N SER A 146 15.43 2.95 6.11
CA SER A 146 13.97 2.94 6.25
C SER A 146 13.35 2.02 5.21
N LEU A 147 12.53 1.07 5.63
CA LEU A 147 11.77 0.19 4.72
C LEU A 147 10.72 0.95 3.90
N GLY A 148 10.28 2.12 4.37
CA GLY A 148 9.33 2.98 3.66
C GLY A 148 9.93 3.71 2.46
N HIS A 149 11.24 3.93 2.45
CA HIS A 149 11.93 4.71 1.41
C HIS A 149 12.87 3.87 0.54
N ASN A 150 13.15 2.65 0.94
CA ASN A 150 14.10 1.78 0.25
C ASN A 150 13.45 0.45 -0.10
N GLN A 151 13.69 0.00 -1.33
CA GLN A 151 13.27 -1.31 -1.78
C GLN A 151 14.43 -2.29 -1.63
N LEU A 152 14.14 -3.44 -1.05
CA LEU A 152 15.10 -4.51 -0.83
C LEU A 152 14.67 -5.79 -1.55
N LYS A 153 15.64 -6.54 -2.04
CA LYS A 153 15.44 -7.85 -2.64
C LYS A 153 16.32 -8.88 -1.94
N ALA A 154 15.75 -10.02 -1.60
CA ALA A 154 16.52 -11.14 -1.06
C ALA A 154 17.54 -11.62 -2.09
N VAL A 155 18.76 -11.88 -1.64
CA VAL A 155 19.83 -12.49 -2.42
C VAL A 155 19.94 -13.93 -1.96
N SER A 156 19.68 -14.83 -2.87
CA SER A 156 19.83 -16.28 -2.61
C SER A 156 21.26 -16.73 -2.77
#